data_931d61a61dfac3ca529964279c7984f5
#
_entry.id   931d61a61dfac3ca529964279c7984f5
#
_cell.length_a   1.000
_cell.length_b   1.000
_cell.length_c   1.000
_cell.angle_alpha   90.00
_cell.angle_beta   90.00
_cell.angle_gamma   90.00
#
_symmetry.space_group_name_H-M   'P 1'
#
loop_
_entity.id
_entity.type
_entity.pdbx_description
1 polymer ?
#
loop_
_entity_poly.entity_id
_entity_poly.type
_entity_poly.pdbx_seq_one_letter_code
_entity_poly.pdbx_strand_id
1 'polypeptide(L)'
;SRDLRTDGSRSMSLTIEIAWEPRFRPISMQQRMSEIQIADENGEPVLIAARGAELEIPVLAEAISTELRIPLESPPRSVQKIARLKGSMHALMQGKAEAFEFGDLGKADNVEKRAAGVTVILEQVRRNRDVWEVRVITRFDDAEGALASHRNWLFDNPAKLIAPGGEEIPFHAYDSTRQMENEVGVAYFFGIDGNLDGYKFVYETASTVLSAKFDYELKDIELP
;
A
#
# COMPACT_ATOMS: atom_id res chain seq x y z
N SER A 1 6.84 15.36 -22.60
CA SER A 1 6.82 16.84 -22.58
C SER A 1 8.24 17.34 -22.33
N ARG A 2 8.71 18.30 -23.17
CA ARG A 2 10.05 18.93 -23.02
C ARG A 2 9.87 20.26 -22.30
N ASP A 3 10.50 20.43 -21.14
CA ASP A 3 10.56 21.73 -20.49
C ASP A 3 11.83 22.47 -20.91
N LEU A 4 11.67 23.68 -21.50
CA LEU A 4 12.75 24.47 -22.09
C LEU A 4 13.24 25.61 -21.16
N ARG A 5 12.89 25.60 -19.88
CA ARG A 5 12.96 26.80 -19.03
C ARG A 5 14.06 26.88 -18.00
N THR A 6 15.01 25.97 -17.92
CA THR A 6 16.09 26.16 -16.95
C THR A 6 17.45 25.71 -17.50
N ASP A 7 18.34 26.67 -17.62
CA ASP A 7 19.82 26.57 -17.61
C ASP A 7 20.45 25.42 -18.43
N GLY A 8 20.26 25.42 -19.74
CA GLY A 8 21.04 24.59 -20.63
C GLY A 8 20.91 23.07 -20.51
N SER A 9 20.31 22.56 -19.47
CA SER A 9 20.06 21.14 -19.30
C SER A 9 18.72 20.75 -19.99
N ARG A 10 18.85 20.05 -21.12
CA ARG A 10 17.69 19.47 -21.81
C ARG A 10 17.19 18.28 -21.02
N SER A 11 16.15 18.44 -20.22
CA SER A 11 15.48 17.36 -19.52
C SER A 11 14.24 16.87 -20.27
N MET A 12 14.05 15.57 -20.29
CA MET A 12 12.88 14.88 -20.83
C MET A 12 12.33 13.97 -19.75
N SER A 13 11.06 13.69 -19.76
CA SER A 13 10.48 12.67 -18.88
C SER A 13 9.64 11.70 -19.69
N LEU A 14 9.80 10.42 -19.41
CA LEU A 14 8.94 9.34 -19.87
C LEU A 14 7.97 8.98 -18.76
N THR A 15 6.67 8.96 -19.07
CA THR A 15 5.63 8.51 -18.14
C THR A 15 5.14 7.13 -18.60
N ILE A 16 5.14 6.17 -17.70
CA ILE A 16 4.64 4.81 -17.90
C ILE A 16 3.44 4.64 -16.97
N GLU A 17 2.30 4.25 -17.52
CA GLU A 17 1.16 3.80 -16.73
C GLU A 17 1.37 2.33 -16.33
N ILE A 18 1.17 2.04 -15.06
CA ILE A 18 1.24 0.70 -14.47
C ILE A 18 -0.15 0.37 -13.99
N ALA A 19 -0.75 -0.67 -14.56
CA ALA A 19 -2.07 -1.15 -14.17
C ALA A 19 -1.99 -2.58 -13.63
N TRP A 20 -2.87 -2.92 -12.70
CA TRP A 20 -2.98 -4.26 -12.12
C TRP A 20 -4.43 -4.72 -12.02
N GLU A 21 -4.61 -6.03 -11.89
CA GLU A 21 -5.93 -6.58 -11.67
C GLU A 21 -6.47 -6.18 -10.28
N PRO A 22 -7.78 -5.88 -10.13
CA PRO A 22 -8.36 -5.42 -8.85
C PRO A 22 -8.18 -6.39 -7.66
N ARG A 23 -7.90 -7.66 -7.93
CA ARG A 23 -7.60 -8.66 -6.89
C ARG A 23 -6.22 -8.47 -6.25
N PHE A 24 -5.30 -7.78 -6.92
CA PHE A 24 -4.01 -7.41 -6.36
C PHE A 24 -4.14 -6.11 -5.58
N ARG A 25 -3.58 -6.08 -4.38
CA ARG A 25 -3.61 -4.91 -3.50
C ARG A 25 -2.18 -4.52 -3.15
N PRO A 26 -1.53 -3.73 -4.00
CA PRO A 26 -0.20 -3.22 -3.68
C PRO A 26 -0.27 -2.31 -2.46
N ILE A 27 0.71 -2.47 -1.56
CA ILE A 27 0.92 -1.58 -0.41
C ILE A 27 1.83 -0.43 -0.84
N SER A 28 2.91 -0.79 -1.55
CA SER A 28 3.87 0.16 -2.12
C SER A 28 4.51 -0.43 -3.36
N MET A 29 4.99 0.43 -4.23
CA MET A 29 5.81 0.07 -5.38
C MET A 29 7.06 0.93 -5.40
N GLN A 30 8.18 0.34 -5.82
CA GLN A 30 9.48 1.01 -5.87
C GLN A 30 10.18 0.70 -7.18
N GLN A 31 10.78 1.74 -7.79
CA GLN A 31 11.61 1.62 -8.97
C GLN A 31 13.01 2.16 -8.68
N ARG A 32 14.01 1.28 -8.72
CA ARG A 32 15.40 1.68 -8.73
C ARG A 32 15.79 2.11 -10.13
N MET A 33 16.20 3.36 -10.29
CA MET A 33 16.60 3.90 -11.61
C MET A 33 17.79 3.14 -12.20
N SER A 34 18.65 2.56 -11.37
CA SER A 34 19.76 1.69 -11.80
C SER A 34 19.33 0.38 -12.47
N GLU A 35 18.10 -0.08 -12.21
CA GLU A 35 17.55 -1.30 -12.80
C GLU A 35 16.83 -1.05 -14.14
N ILE A 36 16.81 0.19 -14.63
CA ILE A 36 16.24 0.55 -15.92
C ILE A 36 17.35 0.64 -16.96
N GLN A 37 17.13 0.06 -18.13
CA GLN A 37 17.98 0.13 -19.31
C GLN A 37 17.16 0.63 -20.49
N ILE A 38 17.68 1.65 -21.18
CA ILE A 38 17.00 2.27 -22.32
C ILE A 38 17.99 2.34 -23.49
N ALA A 39 17.55 1.91 -24.68
CA ALA A 39 18.30 2.01 -25.91
C ALA A 39 17.46 2.68 -27.00
N ASP A 40 18.09 3.53 -27.81
CA ASP A 40 17.48 4.14 -28.98
C ASP A 40 17.41 3.18 -30.18
N GLU A 41 16.96 3.67 -31.33
CA GLU A 41 16.85 2.90 -32.58
C GLU A 41 18.21 2.46 -33.17
N ASN A 42 19.31 3.07 -32.74
CA ASN A 42 20.68 2.72 -33.14
C ASN A 42 21.33 1.74 -32.17
N GLY A 43 20.64 1.42 -31.05
CA GLY A 43 21.18 0.59 -29.97
C GLY A 43 22.02 1.37 -28.96
N GLU A 44 22.10 2.70 -29.08
CA GLU A 44 22.85 3.54 -28.16
C GLU A 44 22.03 3.78 -26.86
N PRO A 45 22.72 3.86 -25.71
CA PRO A 45 22.02 4.04 -24.43
C PRO A 45 21.43 5.45 -24.30
N VAL A 46 20.15 5.54 -23.92
CA VAL A 46 19.53 6.78 -23.46
C VAL A 46 19.71 6.92 -21.95
N LEU A 47 20.37 8.00 -21.53
CA LEU A 47 20.75 8.17 -20.14
C LEU A 47 19.57 8.60 -19.25
N ILE A 48 19.53 8.01 -18.05
CA ILE A 48 18.56 8.35 -17.02
C ILE A 48 19.20 9.40 -16.11
N ALA A 49 18.53 10.54 -15.97
CA ALA A 49 18.93 11.54 -14.99
C ALA A 49 18.70 10.95 -13.57
N ALA A 50 19.67 11.13 -12.68
CA ALA A 50 19.61 10.57 -11.31
C ALA A 50 19.56 9.02 -11.26
N ARG A 51 20.41 8.34 -12.03
CA ARG A 51 20.48 6.86 -12.12
C ARG A 51 20.62 6.15 -10.75
N GLY A 52 21.15 6.81 -9.73
CA GLY A 52 21.26 6.25 -8.37
C GLY A 52 20.03 6.41 -7.51
N ALA A 53 18.96 7.06 -8.01
CA ALA A 53 17.75 7.26 -7.25
C ALA A 53 16.89 6.00 -7.19
N GLU A 54 16.16 5.87 -6.09
CA GLU A 54 15.05 4.95 -5.93
C GLU A 54 13.77 5.77 -5.83
N LEU A 55 12.82 5.51 -6.71
CA LEU A 55 11.53 6.20 -6.73
C LEU A 55 10.47 5.32 -6.07
N GLU A 56 9.81 5.90 -5.10
CA GLU A 56 8.56 5.35 -4.58
C GLU A 56 7.42 5.77 -5.52
N ILE A 57 6.62 4.79 -5.93
CA ILE A 57 5.48 4.97 -6.81
C ILE A 57 4.23 4.99 -5.94
N PRO A 58 3.48 6.10 -5.91
CA PRO A 58 2.31 6.19 -5.04
C PRO A 58 1.24 5.19 -5.45
N VAL A 59 0.74 4.45 -4.47
CA VAL A 59 -0.40 3.56 -4.60
C VAL A 59 -1.52 4.14 -3.74
N LEU A 60 -2.61 4.55 -4.39
CA LEU A 60 -3.80 5.04 -3.69
C LEU A 60 -4.74 3.87 -3.38
N ALA A 61 -5.46 3.98 -2.27
CA ALA A 61 -6.50 3.02 -1.94
C ALA A 61 -7.51 2.91 -3.09
N GLU A 62 -7.94 1.68 -3.40
CA GLU A 62 -8.89 1.36 -4.48
C GLU A 62 -8.43 1.69 -5.92
N ALA A 63 -7.23 2.25 -6.11
CA ALA A 63 -6.68 2.46 -7.44
C ALA A 63 -6.33 1.14 -8.10
N ILE A 64 -6.50 1.07 -9.41
CA ILE A 64 -6.11 -0.08 -10.25
C ILE A 64 -4.96 0.28 -11.20
N SER A 65 -4.48 1.52 -11.15
CA SER A 65 -3.31 1.97 -11.90
C SER A 65 -2.60 3.12 -11.18
N THR A 66 -1.35 3.35 -11.57
CA THR A 66 -0.52 4.48 -11.15
C THR A 66 0.45 4.86 -12.26
N GLU A 67 1.16 5.98 -12.10
CA GLU A 67 2.13 6.46 -13.06
C GLU A 67 3.56 6.41 -12.49
N LEU A 68 4.47 5.86 -13.27
CA LEU A 68 5.92 5.97 -13.06
C LEU A 68 6.49 7.03 -14.00
N ARG A 69 7.14 8.05 -13.44
CA ARG A 69 7.82 9.10 -14.24
C ARG A 69 9.33 8.92 -14.16
N ILE A 70 9.94 8.62 -15.32
CA ILE A 70 11.38 8.39 -15.47
C ILE A 70 12.00 9.66 -16.04
N PRO A 71 12.88 10.36 -15.29
CA PRO A 71 13.60 11.51 -15.81
C PRO A 71 14.74 11.05 -16.73
N LEU A 72 14.78 11.56 -17.94
CA LEU A 72 15.79 11.22 -18.95
C LEU A 72 16.62 12.44 -19.32
N GLU A 73 17.88 12.22 -19.67
CA GLU A 73 18.65 13.19 -20.44
C GLU A 73 18.10 13.18 -21.86
N SER A 74 17.85 14.37 -22.43
CA SER A 74 17.32 14.45 -23.80
C SER A 74 18.34 13.91 -24.80
N PRO A 75 18.02 12.87 -25.56
CA PRO A 75 18.88 12.37 -26.61
C PRO A 75 19.04 13.42 -27.73
N PRO A 76 20.04 13.26 -28.64
CA PRO A 76 20.17 14.08 -29.83
C PRO A 76 18.84 14.14 -30.63
N ARG A 77 18.61 15.25 -31.33
CA ARG A 77 17.38 15.43 -32.14
C ARG A 77 17.24 14.44 -33.30
N SER A 78 18.31 13.78 -33.67
CA SER A 78 18.31 12.72 -34.70
C SER A 78 17.66 11.43 -34.20
N VAL A 79 17.55 11.23 -32.89
CA VAL A 79 16.90 10.07 -32.28
C VAL A 79 15.39 10.29 -32.28
N GLN A 80 14.66 9.44 -32.99
CA GLN A 80 13.22 9.56 -33.17
C GLN A 80 12.45 8.66 -32.20
N LYS A 81 13.07 7.59 -31.70
CA LYS A 81 12.39 6.65 -30.81
C LYS A 81 13.33 5.96 -29.82
N ILE A 82 12.77 5.53 -28.72
CA ILE A 82 13.36 4.52 -27.85
C ILE A 82 12.95 3.16 -28.41
N ALA A 83 13.92 2.42 -28.95
CA ALA A 83 13.65 1.09 -29.49
C ALA A 83 13.31 0.08 -28.39
N ARG A 84 13.90 0.25 -27.20
CA ARG A 84 13.73 -0.68 -26.11
C ARG A 84 13.95 -0.02 -24.76
N LEU A 85 13.02 -0.28 -23.84
CA LEU A 85 13.14 0.05 -22.43
C LEU A 85 12.89 -1.22 -21.64
N LYS A 86 13.80 -1.59 -20.75
CA LYS A 86 13.66 -2.70 -19.80
C LYS A 86 13.85 -2.20 -18.39
N GLY A 87 13.13 -2.79 -17.45
CA GLY A 87 13.30 -2.51 -16.04
C GLY A 87 12.76 -3.61 -15.15
N SER A 88 13.11 -3.51 -13.88
CA SER A 88 12.56 -4.35 -12.82
C SER A 88 11.99 -3.46 -11.73
N MET A 89 10.78 -3.74 -11.31
CA MET A 89 10.06 -3.01 -10.28
C MET A 89 9.82 -3.92 -9.07
N HIS A 90 9.88 -3.36 -7.88
CA HIS A 90 9.59 -4.04 -6.63
C HIS A 90 8.25 -3.57 -6.08
N ALA A 91 7.44 -4.49 -5.58
CA ALA A 91 6.18 -4.17 -4.91
C ALA A 91 6.02 -4.96 -3.63
N LEU A 92 5.47 -4.31 -2.61
CA LEU A 92 4.91 -4.96 -1.45
C LEU A 92 3.40 -5.09 -1.65
N MET A 93 2.87 -6.29 -1.43
CA MET A 93 1.48 -6.62 -1.71
C MET A 93 0.83 -7.26 -0.49
N GLN A 94 -0.45 -6.97 -0.31
CA GLN A 94 -1.26 -7.66 0.68
C GLN A 94 -1.49 -9.11 0.23
N GLY A 95 -1.27 -10.05 1.13
CA GLY A 95 -1.65 -11.45 0.95
C GLY A 95 -3.16 -11.66 1.10
N LYS A 96 -3.58 -12.90 1.32
CA LYS A 96 -4.98 -13.24 1.52
C LYS A 96 -5.57 -12.51 2.73
N ALA A 97 -6.76 -11.92 2.59
CA ALA A 97 -7.49 -11.35 3.71
C ALA A 97 -8.07 -12.47 4.60
N GLU A 98 -7.96 -12.29 5.91
CA GLU A 98 -8.53 -13.16 6.93
C GLU A 98 -9.42 -12.33 7.87
N ALA A 99 -10.56 -12.90 8.28
CA ALA A 99 -11.50 -12.28 9.20
C ALA A 99 -11.28 -12.80 10.62
N PHE A 100 -11.22 -11.90 11.58
CA PHE A 100 -11.07 -12.17 13.01
C PHE A 100 -12.34 -11.72 13.73
N GLU A 101 -13.10 -12.66 14.31
CA GLU A 101 -14.33 -12.39 15.02
C GLU A 101 -14.10 -12.51 16.53
N PHE A 102 -14.48 -11.52 17.31
CA PHE A 102 -14.37 -11.49 18.77
C PHE A 102 -15.78 -11.31 19.37
N GLY A 103 -16.14 -12.21 20.29
CA GLY A 103 -17.34 -12.12 21.13
C GLY A 103 -17.02 -11.68 22.55
N ASP A 104 -18.04 -11.70 23.42
CA ASP A 104 -17.92 -11.36 24.86
C ASP A 104 -17.16 -10.03 25.10
N LEU A 105 -17.47 -9.01 24.30
CA LEU A 105 -16.74 -7.74 24.22
C LEU A 105 -16.60 -7.05 25.58
N GLY A 106 -17.59 -7.19 26.47
CA GLY A 106 -17.54 -6.61 27.82
C GLY A 106 -16.49 -7.23 28.75
N LYS A 107 -15.88 -8.36 28.38
CA LYS A 107 -14.83 -9.06 29.12
C LYS A 107 -13.51 -9.13 28.36
N ALA A 108 -13.44 -8.46 27.20
CA ALA A 108 -12.26 -8.52 26.35
C ALA A 108 -11.09 -7.79 27.01
N ASP A 109 -10.02 -8.52 27.24
CA ASP A 109 -8.75 -8.05 27.75
C ASP A 109 -7.62 -8.87 27.10
N ASN A 110 -6.92 -8.27 26.14
CA ASN A 110 -5.83 -8.89 25.38
C ASN A 110 -6.17 -10.26 24.77
N VAL A 111 -7.36 -10.37 24.14
CA VAL A 111 -7.79 -11.61 23.49
C VAL A 111 -7.08 -11.74 22.14
N GLU A 112 -6.22 -12.75 22.00
CA GLU A 112 -5.43 -12.97 20.78
C GLU A 112 -6.10 -13.99 19.86
N LYS A 113 -6.06 -13.71 18.55
CA LYS A 113 -6.39 -14.65 17.48
C LYS A 113 -5.31 -14.60 16.42
N ARG A 114 -4.92 -15.76 15.91
CA ARG A 114 -3.87 -15.90 14.91
C ARG A 114 -4.37 -16.66 13.68
N ALA A 115 -4.00 -16.16 12.51
CA ALA A 115 -4.18 -16.85 11.24
C ALA A 115 -2.96 -16.59 10.34
N ALA A 116 -2.40 -17.66 9.79
CA ALA A 116 -1.18 -17.61 8.98
C ALA A 116 -0.07 -16.77 9.67
N GLY A 117 0.42 -15.71 9.05
CA GLY A 117 1.51 -14.86 9.55
C GLY A 117 1.07 -13.62 10.31
N VAL A 118 -0.23 -13.50 10.70
CA VAL A 118 -0.75 -12.36 11.43
C VAL A 118 -1.43 -12.77 12.73
N THR A 119 -1.19 -11.99 13.78
CA THR A 119 -1.88 -12.06 15.07
C THR A 119 -2.68 -10.79 15.27
N VAL A 120 -3.98 -10.92 15.53
CA VAL A 120 -4.87 -9.82 15.89
C VAL A 120 -5.20 -9.94 17.36
N ILE A 121 -4.98 -8.86 18.11
CA ILE A 121 -5.21 -8.79 19.55
C ILE A 121 -6.32 -7.78 19.79
N LEU A 122 -7.45 -8.22 20.33
CA LEU A 122 -8.45 -7.33 20.91
C LEU A 122 -7.92 -6.90 22.28
N GLU A 123 -7.26 -5.74 22.33
CA GLU A 123 -6.57 -5.24 23.52
C GLU A 123 -7.56 -4.85 24.60
N GLN A 124 -8.58 -4.07 24.26
CA GLN A 124 -9.55 -3.57 25.20
C GLN A 124 -10.82 -3.09 24.49
N VAL A 125 -11.97 -3.26 25.16
CA VAL A 125 -13.24 -2.63 24.80
C VAL A 125 -13.72 -1.82 25.98
N ARG A 126 -13.99 -0.53 25.78
CA ARG A 126 -14.45 0.35 26.85
C ARG A 126 -15.42 1.41 26.37
N ARG A 127 -16.26 1.89 27.25
CA ARG A 127 -17.07 3.07 26.97
C ARG A 127 -16.21 4.34 27.17
N ASN A 128 -16.20 5.19 26.16
CA ASN A 128 -15.52 6.47 26.17
C ASN A 128 -16.57 7.57 25.92
N ARG A 129 -17.11 8.14 27.00
CA ARG A 129 -18.26 9.07 26.97
C ARG A 129 -19.48 8.44 26.31
N ASP A 130 -19.85 8.94 25.11
CA ASP A 130 -21.03 8.52 24.37
C ASP A 130 -20.73 7.46 23.29
N VAL A 131 -19.48 7.01 23.19
CA VAL A 131 -19.04 6.04 22.18
C VAL A 131 -18.38 4.83 22.82
N TRP A 132 -18.42 3.69 22.12
CA TRP A 132 -17.61 2.52 22.45
C TRP A 132 -16.29 2.57 21.72
N GLU A 133 -15.20 2.43 22.44
CA GLU A 133 -13.84 2.35 21.93
C GLU A 133 -13.40 0.88 21.94
N VAL A 134 -13.06 0.38 20.76
CA VAL A 134 -12.53 -0.98 20.54
C VAL A 134 -11.10 -0.85 20.10
N ARG A 135 -10.15 -1.30 20.93
CA ARG A 135 -8.71 -1.27 20.63
C ARG A 135 -8.22 -2.59 20.08
N VAL A 136 -7.61 -2.53 18.95
CA VAL A 136 -7.05 -3.68 18.25
C VAL A 136 -5.58 -3.46 17.95
N ILE A 137 -4.78 -4.50 18.12
CA ILE A 137 -3.39 -4.54 17.68
C ILE A 137 -3.29 -5.59 16.59
N THR A 138 -2.72 -5.23 15.46
CA THR A 138 -2.36 -6.15 14.38
C THR A 138 -0.84 -6.32 14.35
N ARG A 139 -0.38 -7.54 14.52
CA ARG A 139 1.05 -7.90 14.56
C ARG A 139 1.34 -8.92 13.47
N PHE A 140 2.32 -8.64 12.61
CA PHE A 140 2.82 -9.55 11.61
C PHE A 140 4.07 -10.27 12.09
N ASP A 141 4.22 -11.54 11.72
CA ASP A 141 5.45 -12.29 11.96
C ASP A 141 6.61 -11.69 11.17
N ASP A 142 6.31 -11.29 9.94
CA ASP A 142 7.19 -10.56 9.05
C ASP A 142 6.36 -9.57 8.23
N ALA A 143 6.66 -8.29 8.36
CA ALA A 143 5.98 -7.21 7.66
C ALA A 143 6.74 -6.76 6.40
N GLU A 144 7.90 -7.35 6.07
CA GLU A 144 8.72 -6.99 4.90
C GLU A 144 8.97 -5.46 4.80
N GLY A 145 9.00 -4.76 5.94
CA GLY A 145 9.11 -3.30 6.01
C GLY A 145 7.83 -2.51 5.69
N ALA A 146 6.71 -3.16 5.37
CA ALA A 146 5.45 -2.51 5.00
C ALA A 146 4.87 -1.61 6.09
N LEU A 147 5.22 -1.83 7.35
CA LEU A 147 4.76 -1.02 8.47
C LEU A 147 5.72 0.12 8.85
N ALA A 148 6.91 0.16 8.30
CA ALA A 148 7.87 1.22 8.58
C ALA A 148 7.45 2.55 7.94
N SER A 149 7.10 2.53 6.65
CA SER A 149 6.79 3.72 5.86
C SER A 149 5.37 3.73 5.27
N HIS A 150 4.73 2.58 5.12
CA HIS A 150 3.47 2.41 4.36
C HIS A 150 2.31 1.85 5.18
N ARG A 151 2.27 2.05 6.47
CA ARG A 151 1.26 1.47 7.37
C ARG A 151 -0.18 1.91 7.15
N ASN A 152 -0.41 2.92 6.33
CA ASN A 152 -1.75 3.50 6.09
C ASN A 152 -2.76 2.46 5.58
N TRP A 153 -2.32 1.45 4.82
CA TRP A 153 -3.19 0.40 4.34
C TRP A 153 -3.91 -0.39 5.46
N LEU A 154 -3.34 -0.41 6.68
CA LEU A 154 -3.99 -1.05 7.84
C LEU A 154 -5.16 -0.23 8.38
N PHE A 155 -5.17 1.09 8.18
CA PHE A 155 -6.28 1.94 8.61
C PHE A 155 -7.50 1.82 7.71
N ASP A 156 -7.31 1.33 6.46
CA ASP A 156 -8.37 1.04 5.50
C ASP A 156 -8.96 -0.38 5.69
N ASN A 157 -8.45 -1.14 6.64
CA ASN A 157 -8.94 -2.48 6.93
C ASN A 157 -10.40 -2.44 7.42
N PRO A 158 -11.28 -3.35 6.91
CA PRO A 158 -12.66 -3.44 7.40
C PRO A 158 -12.71 -3.78 8.89
N ALA A 159 -13.42 -2.95 9.65
CA ALA A 159 -13.72 -3.17 11.05
C ALA A 159 -15.18 -2.84 11.32
N LYS A 160 -15.89 -3.71 12.01
CA LYS A 160 -17.33 -3.51 12.30
C LYS A 160 -17.75 -4.22 13.56
N LEU A 161 -18.84 -3.75 14.16
CA LEU A 161 -19.59 -4.51 15.13
C LEU A 161 -20.77 -5.21 14.45
N ILE A 162 -21.09 -6.41 14.92
CA ILE A 162 -22.29 -7.15 14.54
C ILE A 162 -23.19 -7.21 15.76
N ALA A 163 -24.38 -6.64 15.66
CA ALA A 163 -25.39 -6.68 16.71
C ALA A 163 -25.94 -8.11 16.90
N PRO A 164 -26.58 -8.41 18.03
CA PRO A 164 -27.23 -9.74 18.27
C PRO A 164 -28.22 -10.14 17.18
N GLY A 165 -28.83 -9.17 16.50
CA GLY A 165 -29.76 -9.39 15.38
C GLY A 165 -29.09 -9.62 14.02
N GLY A 166 -27.76 -9.54 13.94
CA GLY A 166 -27.01 -9.69 12.70
C GLY A 166 -26.79 -8.38 11.93
N GLU A 167 -27.24 -7.24 12.44
CA GLU A 167 -26.98 -5.93 11.83
C GLU A 167 -25.51 -5.56 11.95
N GLU A 168 -24.92 -5.09 10.84
CA GLU A 168 -23.56 -4.60 10.78
C GLU A 168 -23.50 -3.11 11.12
N ILE A 169 -22.64 -2.73 12.05
CA ILE A 169 -22.46 -1.37 12.51
C ILE A 169 -21.03 -0.95 12.20
N PRO A 170 -20.83 -0.02 11.24
CA PRO A 170 -19.51 0.50 10.91
C PRO A 170 -18.99 1.43 12.02
N PHE A 171 -17.68 1.55 12.14
CA PHE A 171 -17.08 2.60 12.96
C PHE A 171 -17.27 3.97 12.28
N HIS A 172 -17.30 5.04 13.07
CA HIS A 172 -17.42 6.40 12.55
C HIS A 172 -16.12 7.20 12.64
N ALA A 173 -15.15 6.73 13.45
CA ALA A 173 -13.82 7.32 13.58
C ALA A 173 -12.83 6.28 14.07
N TYR A 174 -11.55 6.53 13.87
CA TYR A 174 -10.46 5.75 14.44
C TYR A 174 -9.28 6.63 14.84
N ASP A 175 -8.45 6.12 15.76
CA ASP A 175 -7.17 6.71 16.15
C ASP A 175 -6.08 5.65 16.15
N SER A 176 -4.86 6.04 15.76
CA SER A 176 -3.68 5.17 15.88
C SER A 176 -3.18 5.20 17.32
N THR A 177 -3.07 4.03 17.95
CA THR A 177 -2.64 3.89 19.36
C THR A 177 -1.21 3.39 19.50
N ARG A 178 -0.70 2.66 18.48
CA ARG A 178 0.63 2.07 18.47
C ARG A 178 1.17 1.96 17.06
N GLN A 179 2.47 2.21 16.91
CA GLN A 179 3.16 2.11 15.62
C GLN A 179 4.57 1.57 15.86
N MET A 180 4.80 0.33 15.47
CA MET A 180 6.10 -0.37 15.54
C MET A 180 6.45 -0.96 14.17
N GLU A 181 7.62 -1.56 14.03
CA GLU A 181 8.13 -2.13 12.78
C GLU A 181 7.24 -3.25 12.22
N ASN A 182 6.67 -4.08 13.09
CA ASN A 182 5.81 -5.21 12.72
C ASN A 182 4.42 -5.19 13.39
N GLU A 183 4.07 -4.09 14.07
CA GLU A 183 2.86 -4.00 14.87
C GLU A 183 2.20 -2.62 14.76
N VAL A 184 0.89 -2.59 14.54
CA VAL A 184 0.08 -1.38 14.52
C VAL A 184 -1.13 -1.58 15.43
N GLY A 185 -1.39 -0.60 16.31
CA GLY A 185 -2.57 -0.52 17.14
C GLY A 185 -3.52 0.56 16.66
N VAL A 186 -4.81 0.23 16.63
CA VAL A 186 -5.90 1.14 16.22
C VAL A 186 -7.03 1.08 17.24
N ALA A 187 -7.55 2.25 17.60
CA ALA A 187 -8.78 2.39 18.37
C ALA A 187 -9.93 2.76 17.41
N TYR A 188 -10.94 1.92 17.31
CA TYR A 188 -12.15 2.16 16.53
C TYR A 188 -13.27 2.67 17.44
N PHE A 189 -14.01 3.69 16.98
CA PHE A 189 -15.10 4.30 17.75
C PHE A 189 -16.47 3.99 17.12
N PHE A 190 -17.37 3.49 17.95
CA PHE A 190 -18.73 3.08 17.56
C PHE A 190 -19.78 3.86 18.36
N GLY A 191 -20.74 4.48 17.67
CA GLY A 191 -21.86 5.17 18.29
C GLY A 191 -23.01 4.20 18.59
N ILE A 192 -22.97 3.55 19.74
CA ILE A 192 -23.99 2.61 20.18
C ILE A 192 -24.50 3.03 21.56
N ASP A 193 -25.82 3.15 21.67
CA ASP A 193 -26.50 3.36 22.96
C ASP A 193 -26.59 2.05 23.75
N GLY A 194 -26.34 2.14 25.08
CA GLY A 194 -26.42 0.98 25.94
C GLY A 194 -25.14 0.18 26.09
N ASN A 195 -25.25 -1.14 26.29
CA ASN A 195 -24.11 -2.06 26.44
C ASN A 195 -23.85 -2.84 25.13
N LEU A 196 -22.76 -3.60 25.13
CA LEU A 196 -22.37 -4.45 23.99
C LEU A 196 -22.68 -5.95 24.23
N ASP A 197 -23.66 -6.27 25.06
CA ASP A 197 -24.01 -7.66 25.33
C ASP A 197 -24.50 -8.36 24.06
N GLY A 198 -23.87 -9.47 23.72
CA GLY A 198 -24.18 -10.24 22.51
C GLY A 198 -23.67 -9.67 21.21
N TYR A 199 -23.00 -8.51 21.23
CA TYR A 199 -22.30 -7.98 20.05
C TYR A 199 -21.04 -8.75 19.79
N LYS A 200 -20.62 -8.76 18.50
CA LYS A 200 -19.33 -9.26 18.04
C LYS A 200 -18.56 -8.18 17.34
N PHE A 201 -17.26 -8.14 17.54
CA PHE A 201 -16.36 -7.31 16.76
C PHE A 201 -15.72 -8.16 15.67
N VAL A 202 -15.77 -7.69 14.43
CA VAL A 202 -15.16 -8.34 13.27
C VAL A 202 -14.14 -7.39 12.66
N TYR A 203 -12.93 -7.90 12.49
CA TYR A 203 -11.81 -7.19 11.88
C TYR A 203 -11.21 -8.04 10.76
N GLU A 204 -11.00 -7.44 9.60
CA GLU A 204 -10.39 -8.12 8.45
C GLU A 204 -9.04 -7.51 8.15
N THR A 205 -8.02 -8.34 7.93
CA THR A 205 -6.68 -7.89 7.54
C THR A 205 -5.98 -8.92 6.66
N ALA A 206 -4.97 -8.48 5.92
CA ALA A 206 -4.10 -9.42 5.21
C ALA A 206 -3.37 -10.33 6.19
N SER A 207 -3.29 -11.62 5.88
CA SER A 207 -2.59 -12.60 6.72
C SER A 207 -1.07 -12.57 6.56
N THR A 208 -0.57 -12.00 5.46
CA THR A 208 0.85 -11.86 5.14
C THR A 208 1.08 -10.61 4.29
N VAL A 209 2.31 -10.13 4.29
CA VAL A 209 2.83 -9.19 3.30
C VAL A 209 3.77 -9.97 2.37
N LEU A 210 3.66 -9.71 1.08
CA LEU A 210 4.42 -10.39 0.05
C LEU A 210 5.29 -9.40 -0.70
N SER A 211 6.60 -9.67 -0.78
CA SER A 211 7.50 -8.93 -1.66
C SER A 211 7.52 -9.59 -3.04
N ALA A 212 7.33 -8.80 -4.08
CA ALA A 212 7.32 -9.27 -5.46
C ALA A 212 8.21 -8.40 -6.35
N LYS A 213 8.90 -9.03 -7.30
CA LYS A 213 9.67 -8.36 -8.34
C LYS A 213 9.02 -8.61 -9.68
N PHE A 214 8.82 -7.55 -10.46
CA PHE A 214 8.21 -7.58 -11.78
C PHE A 214 9.19 -7.02 -12.81
N ASP A 215 9.54 -7.85 -13.80
CA ASP A 215 10.32 -7.41 -14.94
C ASP A 215 9.37 -6.92 -16.05
N TYR A 216 9.74 -5.82 -16.69
CA TYR A 216 8.96 -5.26 -17.79
C TYR A 216 9.85 -4.86 -18.97
N GLU A 217 9.26 -4.90 -20.17
CA GLU A 217 9.89 -4.47 -21.42
C GLU A 217 8.89 -3.72 -22.29
N LEU A 218 9.26 -2.51 -22.68
CA LEU A 218 8.53 -1.67 -23.63
C LEU A 218 9.37 -1.47 -24.88
N LYS A 219 8.76 -1.37 -26.04
CA LYS A 219 9.42 -1.24 -27.34
C LYS A 219 8.78 -0.13 -28.16
N ASP A 220 9.56 0.41 -29.09
CA ASP A 220 9.12 1.34 -30.13
C ASP A 220 8.36 2.56 -29.57
N ILE A 221 8.94 3.21 -28.53
CA ILE A 221 8.36 4.42 -27.93
C ILE A 221 8.82 5.63 -28.74
N GLU A 222 7.91 6.30 -29.43
CA GLU A 222 8.20 7.50 -30.23
C GLU A 222 8.56 8.68 -29.32
N LEU A 223 9.56 9.45 -29.74
CA LEU A 223 9.98 10.67 -29.05
C LEU A 223 9.36 11.90 -29.75
N PRO A 224 8.91 12.92 -28.98
CA PRO A 224 8.29 14.12 -29.52
C PRO A 224 9.25 15.06 -30.26
#